data_7f62ec22d97c08ed22658d3f7327b34e
#
_entry.id   7f62ec22d97c08ed22658d3f7327b34e
#
_cell.length_a   1.000
_cell.length_b   1.000
_cell.length_c   1.000
_cell.angle_alpha   90.00
_cell.angle_beta   90.00
_cell.angle_gamma   90.00
#
_symmetry.space_group_name_H-M   'P 1'
#
loop_
_entity.id
_entity.type
_entity.pdbx_description
1 polymer ?
#
loop_
_entity_poly.entity_id
_entity_poly.type
_entity_poly.pdbx_seq_one_letter_code
_entity_poly.pdbx_strand_id
1 'polypeptide(L)'
;VFNRKSGSEFELKTIEDSNNLYVSTKDIAKALSSKLYENSERKKLVVYTSGRKIKISGGTSYIIIDDKSYQMFRETKIEYGDIYVPAESFFNLLKKTILPGINYDKRKEFLEIDVVRFDITGINIESKSNGTIIRLSTKKPFLERNISSFINKHGWYYITVADAVVDTSMINTGLSRGIVNKIESDQIGETAQVAFKIRSEVISHDWYQNTDPNEIIITLRTPLGKVEDHINDIKDQWN
;
A
#
# COMPACT_ATOMS: atom_id res chain seq x y z
N VAL A 1 10.03 8.21 -20.74
CA VAL A 1 9.66 7.30 -19.62
C VAL A 1 10.31 5.95 -19.84
N PHE A 2 10.93 5.43 -18.83
CA PHE A 2 11.51 4.09 -18.85
C PHE A 2 10.79 3.20 -17.84
N ASN A 3 10.21 2.09 -18.32
CA ASN A 3 9.59 1.08 -17.47
C ASN A 3 10.57 -0.08 -17.26
N ARG A 4 11.15 -0.20 -16.08
CA ARG A 4 12.16 -1.23 -15.77
C ARG A 4 11.61 -2.66 -15.86
N LYS A 5 10.34 -2.86 -15.61
CA LYS A 5 9.73 -4.19 -15.65
C LYS A 5 9.63 -4.74 -17.07
N SER A 6 9.22 -3.90 -18.02
CA SER A 6 9.06 -4.29 -19.42
C SER A 6 10.31 -4.03 -20.26
N GLY A 7 11.28 -3.25 -19.74
CA GLY A 7 12.41 -2.73 -20.51
C GLY A 7 12.00 -1.76 -21.63
N SER A 8 10.76 -1.26 -21.57
CA SER A 8 10.18 -0.43 -22.63
C SER A 8 10.37 1.06 -22.35
N GLU A 9 10.64 1.79 -23.40
CA GLU A 9 10.64 3.26 -23.39
C GLU A 9 9.34 3.78 -24.00
N PHE A 10 8.83 4.86 -23.42
CA PHE A 10 7.63 5.55 -23.87
C PHE A 10 7.87 7.05 -23.92
N GLU A 11 7.34 7.70 -24.95
CA GLU A 11 7.21 9.14 -24.96
C GLU A 11 5.82 9.52 -24.46
N LEU A 12 5.77 10.42 -23.47
CA LEU A 12 4.51 10.97 -22.97
C LEU A 12 4.26 12.32 -23.68
N LYS A 13 3.05 12.53 -24.15
CA LYS A 13 2.63 13.85 -24.60
C LYS A 13 2.65 14.82 -23.44
N THR A 14 3.22 15.98 -23.68
CA THR A 14 3.37 17.02 -22.69
C THR A 14 2.84 18.35 -23.19
N ILE A 15 2.45 19.21 -22.28
CA ILE A 15 2.19 20.62 -22.51
C ILE A 15 2.90 21.43 -21.43
N GLU A 16 3.39 22.60 -21.76
CA GLU A 16 3.97 23.53 -20.81
C GLU A 16 3.03 24.68 -20.51
N ASP A 17 2.96 25.07 -19.24
CA ASP A 17 2.29 26.29 -18.83
C ASP A 17 2.98 26.91 -17.62
N SER A 18 3.30 28.20 -17.75
CA SER A 18 3.90 28.99 -16.67
C SER A 18 5.11 28.27 -16.03
N ASN A 19 6.00 27.72 -16.85
CA ASN A 19 7.20 26.99 -16.45
C ASN A 19 6.92 25.66 -15.70
N ASN A 20 5.74 25.08 -15.93
CA ASN A 20 5.37 23.78 -15.37
C ASN A 20 5.04 22.81 -16.50
N LEU A 21 5.61 21.62 -16.39
CA LEU A 21 5.33 20.52 -17.29
C LEU A 21 4.07 19.79 -16.84
N TYR A 22 3.17 19.55 -17.80
CA TYR A 22 2.00 18.72 -17.64
C TYR A 22 2.10 17.52 -18.57
N VAL A 23 1.62 16.38 -18.13
CA VAL A 23 1.72 15.11 -18.85
C VAL A 23 0.35 14.50 -19.11
N SER A 24 0.20 13.87 -20.26
CA SER A 24 -1.01 13.17 -20.67
C SER A 24 -1.35 12.02 -19.73
N THR A 25 -2.55 12.03 -19.16
CA THR A 25 -3.04 10.94 -18.32
C THR A 25 -3.24 9.64 -19.11
N LYS A 26 -3.67 9.76 -20.37
CA LYS A 26 -3.84 8.59 -21.26
C LYS A 26 -2.50 7.89 -21.53
N ASP A 27 -1.45 8.67 -21.76
CA ASP A 27 -0.12 8.09 -22.01
C ASP A 27 0.52 7.55 -20.73
N ILE A 28 0.30 8.20 -19.57
CA ILE A 28 0.69 7.63 -18.27
C ILE A 28 0.02 6.26 -18.06
N ALA A 29 -1.29 6.16 -18.31
CA ALA A 29 -2.00 4.88 -18.16
C ALA A 29 -1.41 3.79 -19.06
N LYS A 30 -1.01 4.11 -20.30
CA LYS A 30 -0.32 3.18 -21.21
C LYS A 30 1.05 2.76 -20.66
N ALA A 31 1.88 3.74 -20.22
CA ALA A 31 3.20 3.48 -19.67
C ALA A 31 3.16 2.59 -18.41
N LEU A 32 2.09 2.72 -17.61
CA LEU A 32 1.82 1.89 -16.44
C LEU A 32 1.13 0.55 -16.78
N SER A 33 0.84 0.28 -18.06
CA SER A 33 0.04 -0.89 -18.50
C SER A 33 -1.29 -0.99 -17.75
N SER A 34 -1.93 0.15 -17.52
CA SER A 34 -3.11 0.30 -16.69
C SER A 34 -4.39 0.35 -17.53
N LYS A 35 -5.51 -0.12 -16.95
CA LYS A 35 -6.83 0.06 -17.56
C LYS A 35 -7.28 1.51 -17.37
N LEU A 36 -7.82 2.10 -18.43
CA LEU A 36 -8.34 3.46 -18.44
C LEU A 36 -9.83 3.45 -18.79
N TYR A 37 -10.63 4.19 -18.02
CA TYR A 37 -12.01 4.53 -18.33
C TYR A 37 -12.15 6.04 -18.48
N GLU A 38 -12.84 6.46 -19.52
CA GLU A 38 -13.08 7.86 -19.86
C GLU A 38 -14.57 8.18 -19.77
N ASN A 39 -14.88 9.32 -19.15
CA ASN A 39 -16.19 9.96 -19.25
C ASN A 39 -15.97 11.38 -19.75
N SER A 40 -16.09 11.56 -21.06
CA SER A 40 -15.81 12.84 -21.75
C SER A 40 -16.80 13.93 -21.36
N GLU A 41 -18.09 13.60 -21.16
CA GLU A 41 -19.12 14.56 -20.75
C GLU A 41 -18.81 15.17 -19.38
N ARG A 42 -18.34 14.35 -18.44
CA ARG A 42 -17.96 14.80 -17.10
C ARG A 42 -16.51 15.22 -16.97
N LYS A 43 -15.76 15.21 -18.07
CA LYS A 43 -14.33 15.53 -18.09
C LYS A 43 -13.55 14.75 -17.02
N LYS A 44 -13.73 13.42 -16.99
CA LYS A 44 -13.14 12.52 -15.99
C LYS A 44 -12.45 11.33 -16.63
N LEU A 45 -11.28 10.98 -16.09
CA LEU A 45 -10.55 9.76 -16.37
C LEU A 45 -10.43 8.93 -15.10
N VAL A 46 -10.51 7.62 -15.24
CA VAL A 46 -10.27 6.67 -14.13
C VAL A 46 -9.22 5.68 -14.57
N VAL A 47 -8.08 5.68 -13.87
CA VAL A 47 -6.96 4.77 -14.12
C VAL A 47 -6.96 3.68 -13.06
N TYR A 48 -6.88 2.42 -13.49
CA TYR A 48 -6.72 1.27 -12.59
C TYR A 48 -5.31 0.71 -12.73
N THR A 49 -4.52 0.89 -11.72
CA THR A 49 -3.12 0.43 -11.68
C THR A 49 -2.81 -0.26 -10.34
N SER A 50 -2.07 -1.38 -10.38
CA SER A 50 -1.67 -2.13 -9.18
C SER A 50 -2.82 -2.44 -8.21
N GLY A 51 -4.03 -2.73 -8.75
CA GLY A 51 -5.22 -2.99 -7.94
C GLY A 51 -5.86 -1.74 -7.32
N ARG A 52 -5.34 -0.56 -7.60
CA ARG A 52 -5.77 0.74 -7.07
C ARG A 52 -6.52 1.55 -8.14
N LYS A 53 -7.35 2.48 -7.69
CA LYS A 53 -8.20 3.31 -8.53
C LYS A 53 -7.85 4.78 -8.37
N ILE A 54 -7.47 5.44 -9.46
CA ILE A 54 -7.18 6.88 -9.51
C ILE A 54 -8.27 7.55 -10.33
N LYS A 55 -9.02 8.48 -9.73
CA LYS A 55 -10.00 9.32 -10.43
C LYS A 55 -9.40 10.70 -10.64
N ILE A 56 -9.33 11.15 -11.89
CA ILE A 56 -8.76 12.42 -12.32
C ILE A 56 -9.86 13.20 -13.02
N SER A 57 -10.11 14.43 -12.59
CA SER A 57 -11.07 15.36 -13.21
C SER A 57 -10.34 16.52 -13.85
N GLY A 58 -10.84 17.01 -14.96
CA GLY A 58 -10.26 18.17 -15.63
C GLY A 58 -10.65 19.49 -14.95
N GLY A 59 -9.71 20.44 -14.90
CA GLY A 59 -9.92 21.77 -14.31
C GLY A 59 -9.98 21.77 -12.78
N THR A 60 -9.28 20.86 -12.11
CA THR A 60 -9.22 20.79 -10.64
C THR A 60 -7.83 20.41 -10.15
N SER A 61 -7.44 20.90 -8.99
CA SER A 61 -6.20 20.50 -8.31
C SER A 61 -6.35 19.22 -7.47
N TYR A 62 -7.53 18.59 -7.43
CA TYR A 62 -7.77 17.40 -6.64
C TYR A 62 -7.83 16.16 -7.50
N ILE A 63 -7.21 15.09 -7.00
CA ILE A 63 -7.40 13.71 -7.49
C ILE A 63 -7.89 12.82 -6.36
N ILE A 64 -8.57 11.73 -6.71
CA ILE A 64 -9.07 10.78 -5.75
C ILE A 64 -8.36 9.44 -5.98
N ILE A 65 -7.71 8.91 -4.95
CA ILE A 65 -7.08 7.59 -4.96
C ILE A 65 -7.79 6.73 -3.91
N ASP A 66 -8.44 5.65 -4.34
CA ASP A 66 -9.22 4.74 -3.48
C ASP A 66 -10.14 5.47 -2.50
N ASP A 67 -10.92 6.40 -3.06
CA ASP A 67 -11.90 7.22 -2.35
C ASP A 67 -11.33 8.24 -1.34
N LYS A 68 -9.99 8.39 -1.26
CA LYS A 68 -9.32 9.47 -0.55
C LYS A 68 -8.97 10.61 -1.51
N SER A 69 -9.27 11.84 -1.12
CA SER A 69 -8.96 13.05 -1.91
C SER A 69 -7.57 13.56 -1.59
N TYR A 70 -6.81 13.90 -2.64
CA TYR A 70 -5.46 14.46 -2.53
C TYR A 70 -5.36 15.73 -3.37
N GLN A 71 -4.68 16.73 -2.85
CA GLN A 71 -4.45 17.98 -3.52
C GLN A 71 -3.10 18.02 -4.23
N MET A 72 -3.09 18.41 -5.47
CA MET A 72 -1.89 18.78 -6.23
C MET A 72 -1.64 20.29 -6.11
N PHE A 73 -0.43 20.75 -6.41
CA PHE A 73 -0.10 22.19 -6.34
C PHE A 73 -0.77 23.03 -7.42
N ARG A 74 -1.22 22.39 -8.52
CA ARG A 74 -1.86 23.06 -9.67
C ARG A 74 -3.02 22.24 -10.18
N GLU A 75 -3.92 22.91 -10.89
CA GLU A 75 -5.07 22.29 -11.54
C GLU A 75 -4.64 21.44 -12.74
N THR A 76 -5.41 20.42 -13.03
CA THR A 76 -5.31 19.66 -14.28
C THR A 76 -5.80 20.49 -15.46
N LYS A 77 -5.29 20.22 -16.65
CA LYS A 77 -5.69 20.88 -17.89
C LYS A 77 -6.41 19.90 -18.82
N ILE A 78 -7.31 20.42 -19.63
CA ILE A 78 -8.02 19.65 -20.65
C ILE A 78 -7.55 20.16 -22.01
N GLU A 79 -6.79 19.35 -22.71
CA GLU A 79 -6.24 19.65 -24.00
C GLU A 79 -6.29 18.42 -24.92
N TYR A 80 -6.55 18.60 -26.19
CA TYR A 80 -6.53 17.55 -27.21
C TYR A 80 -7.34 16.28 -26.85
N GLY A 81 -8.47 16.47 -26.13
CA GLY A 81 -9.32 15.34 -25.72
C GLY A 81 -8.73 14.46 -24.61
N ASP A 82 -7.78 14.98 -23.84
CA ASP A 82 -7.16 14.33 -22.69
C ASP A 82 -7.12 15.27 -21.49
N ILE A 83 -6.83 14.71 -20.32
CA ILE A 83 -6.57 15.46 -19.08
C ILE A 83 -5.08 15.40 -18.82
N TYR A 84 -4.45 16.57 -18.79
CA TYR A 84 -3.05 16.72 -18.47
C TYR A 84 -2.89 17.04 -16.98
N VAL A 85 -2.04 16.30 -16.31
CA VAL A 85 -1.74 16.45 -14.88
C VAL A 85 -0.39 17.14 -14.69
N PRO A 86 -0.22 18.01 -13.66
CA PRO A 86 1.08 18.62 -13.37
C PRO A 86 2.08 17.55 -12.95
N ALA A 87 3.11 17.33 -13.77
CA ALA A 87 4.03 16.20 -13.69
C ALA A 87 4.63 16.01 -12.29
N GLU A 88 5.27 17.04 -11.75
CA GLU A 88 5.98 16.97 -10.49
C GLU A 88 5.09 16.59 -9.31
N SER A 89 3.97 17.28 -9.12
CA SER A 89 3.07 17.02 -8.01
C SER A 89 2.33 15.71 -8.16
N PHE A 90 1.96 15.33 -9.37
CA PHE A 90 1.27 14.09 -9.66
C PHE A 90 2.17 12.87 -9.40
N PHE A 91 3.39 12.85 -9.97
CA PHE A 91 4.30 11.72 -9.76
C PHE A 91 4.77 11.61 -8.32
N ASN A 92 5.03 12.73 -7.63
CA ASN A 92 5.34 12.72 -6.21
C ASN A 92 4.19 12.17 -5.36
N LEU A 93 2.94 12.46 -5.74
CA LEU A 93 1.78 11.93 -5.07
C LEU A 93 1.64 10.42 -5.31
N LEU A 94 1.79 9.96 -6.56
CA LEU A 94 1.77 8.52 -6.88
C LEU A 94 2.88 7.77 -6.12
N LYS A 95 4.09 8.33 -6.05
CA LYS A 95 5.21 7.76 -5.29
C LYS A 95 4.87 7.55 -3.83
N LYS A 96 4.21 8.53 -3.22
CA LYS A 96 3.85 8.49 -1.79
C LYS A 96 2.65 7.59 -1.48
N THR A 97 1.83 7.25 -2.47
CA THR A 97 0.54 6.59 -2.21
C THR A 97 0.44 5.18 -2.77
N ILE A 98 0.71 5.00 -4.06
CA ILE A 98 0.40 3.73 -4.75
C ILE A 98 1.52 3.16 -5.61
N LEU A 99 2.49 3.99 -5.99
CA LEU A 99 3.59 3.59 -6.87
C LEU A 99 4.94 4.06 -6.30
N PRO A 100 5.39 3.51 -5.15
CA PRO A 100 6.62 3.95 -4.50
C PRO A 100 7.89 3.79 -5.38
N GLY A 101 7.84 2.92 -6.39
CA GLY A 101 8.94 2.76 -7.37
C GLY A 101 8.92 3.73 -8.54
N ILE A 102 8.01 4.71 -8.53
CA ILE A 102 8.04 5.76 -9.56
C ILE A 102 9.07 6.84 -9.17
N ASN A 103 9.90 7.24 -10.10
CA ASN A 103 10.88 8.29 -9.87
C ASN A 103 10.89 9.29 -11.03
N TYR A 104 10.55 10.55 -10.72
CA TYR A 104 10.51 11.64 -11.70
C TYR A 104 11.66 12.60 -11.46
N ASP A 105 12.55 12.72 -12.46
CA ASP A 105 13.62 13.72 -12.51
C ASP A 105 13.13 14.93 -13.33
N LYS A 106 12.78 16.00 -12.65
CA LYS A 106 12.28 17.25 -13.28
C LYS A 106 13.32 17.90 -14.20
N ARG A 107 14.62 17.78 -13.87
CA ARG A 107 15.68 18.44 -14.67
C ARG A 107 15.90 17.74 -16.01
N LYS A 108 15.72 16.43 -16.02
CA LYS A 108 15.84 15.60 -17.22
C LYS A 108 14.51 15.34 -17.90
N GLU A 109 13.40 15.79 -17.30
CA GLU A 109 12.02 15.46 -17.72
C GLU A 109 11.85 13.94 -17.91
N PHE A 110 12.49 13.19 -17.05
CA PHE A 110 12.58 11.75 -17.15
C PHE A 110 11.79 11.07 -16.04
N LEU A 111 10.90 10.15 -16.43
CA LEU A 111 10.13 9.32 -15.52
C LEU A 111 10.64 7.89 -15.59
N GLU A 112 11.11 7.38 -14.49
CA GLU A 112 11.44 5.98 -14.30
C GLU A 112 10.31 5.30 -13.54
N ILE A 113 9.82 4.21 -14.09
CA ILE A 113 8.81 3.38 -13.46
C ILE A 113 9.47 2.05 -13.11
N ASP A 114 9.76 1.86 -11.84
CA ASP A 114 10.08 0.54 -11.30
C ASP A 114 8.80 -0.01 -10.67
N VAL A 115 8.35 -1.16 -11.14
CA VAL A 115 7.22 -1.82 -10.48
C VAL A 115 7.73 -2.33 -9.16
N VAL A 116 7.39 -1.60 -8.10
CA VAL A 116 7.73 -2.00 -6.74
C VAL A 116 7.29 -3.43 -6.54
N ARG A 117 8.26 -4.27 -6.30
CA ARG A 117 8.01 -5.61 -5.80
C ARG A 117 7.77 -5.45 -4.32
N PHE A 118 6.52 -5.49 -3.93
CA PHE A 118 6.23 -5.61 -2.50
C PHE A 118 6.92 -6.85 -1.96
N ASP A 119 7.64 -6.67 -0.87
CA ASP A 119 8.30 -7.75 -0.18
C ASP A 119 7.33 -8.46 0.78
N ILE A 120 6.46 -7.69 1.45
CA ILE A 120 5.40 -8.18 2.33
C ILE A 120 4.08 -8.01 1.60
N THR A 121 3.43 -9.14 1.25
CA THR A 121 2.35 -9.16 0.25
C THR A 121 1.02 -9.70 0.76
N GLY A 122 0.98 -10.24 1.97
CA GLY A 122 -0.24 -10.82 2.50
C GLY A 122 -0.17 -11.07 4.00
N ILE A 123 -1.33 -11.32 4.57
CA ILE A 123 -1.49 -11.63 5.99
C ILE A 123 -2.53 -12.72 6.17
N ASN A 124 -2.23 -13.65 7.07
CA ASN A 124 -3.20 -14.63 7.58
C ASN A 124 -3.12 -14.66 9.10
N ILE A 125 -4.27 -14.73 9.77
CA ILE A 125 -4.36 -14.77 11.22
C ILE A 125 -5.16 -16.00 11.65
N GLU A 126 -4.56 -16.80 12.51
CA GLU A 126 -5.16 -18.01 13.07
C GLU A 126 -5.33 -17.87 14.58
N SER A 127 -6.54 -18.07 15.07
CA SER A 127 -6.80 -18.19 16.52
C SER A 127 -6.45 -19.60 17.01
N LYS A 128 -5.78 -19.68 18.15
CA LYS A 128 -5.45 -20.92 18.85
C LYS A 128 -5.99 -20.84 20.29
N SER A 129 -6.15 -21.96 20.96
CA SER A 129 -6.64 -22.04 22.34
C SER A 129 -5.79 -21.25 23.35
N ASN A 130 -4.52 -21.06 23.07
CA ASN A 130 -3.56 -20.36 23.94
C ASN A 130 -2.96 -19.10 23.29
N GLY A 131 -3.61 -18.54 22.25
CA GLY A 131 -3.12 -17.33 21.62
C GLY A 131 -3.50 -17.17 20.15
N THR A 132 -2.68 -16.43 19.41
CA THR A 132 -2.90 -16.13 18.00
C THR A 132 -1.60 -16.25 17.23
N ILE A 133 -1.67 -16.88 16.07
CA ILE A 133 -0.58 -16.94 15.10
C ILE A 133 -0.90 -16.00 13.95
N ILE A 134 0.06 -15.13 13.63
CA ILE A 134 -0.02 -14.20 12.49
C ILE A 134 1.07 -14.61 11.50
N ARG A 135 0.71 -14.76 10.23
CA ARG A 135 1.63 -15.08 9.13
C ARG A 135 1.64 -13.91 8.16
N LEU A 136 2.78 -13.29 8.00
CA LEU A 136 3.04 -12.29 6.96
C LEU A 136 3.71 -12.98 5.77
N SER A 137 3.02 -13.06 4.65
CA SER A 137 3.59 -13.63 3.41
C SER A 137 4.65 -12.70 2.85
N THR A 138 5.84 -13.23 2.56
CA THR A 138 6.96 -12.45 2.04
C THR A 138 7.44 -12.99 0.69
N LYS A 139 8.13 -12.17 -0.11
CA LYS A 139 8.71 -12.58 -1.39
C LYS A 139 10.14 -13.09 -1.28
N LYS A 140 10.80 -12.77 -0.19
CA LYS A 140 12.18 -13.15 0.12
C LYS A 140 12.34 -13.29 1.64
N PRO A 141 13.34 -14.05 2.11
CA PRO A 141 13.74 -13.98 3.51
C PRO A 141 14.45 -12.65 3.79
N PHE A 142 14.44 -12.21 5.04
CA PHE A 142 15.15 -11.04 5.54
C PHE A 142 16.26 -11.46 6.51
N LEU A 143 17.25 -10.60 6.69
CA LEU A 143 18.23 -10.78 7.75
C LEU A 143 17.53 -10.56 9.10
N GLU A 144 17.80 -11.40 10.09
CA GLU A 144 17.18 -11.28 11.43
C GLU A 144 17.38 -9.90 12.04
N ARG A 145 18.56 -9.30 11.87
CA ARG A 145 18.86 -7.92 12.33
C ARG A 145 17.97 -6.84 11.70
N ASN A 146 17.35 -7.11 10.56
CA ASN A 146 16.45 -6.17 9.88
C ASN A 146 15.02 -6.28 10.41
N ILE A 147 14.72 -7.26 11.27
CA ILE A 147 13.38 -7.47 11.82
C ILE A 147 13.42 -7.14 13.31
N SER A 148 12.48 -6.32 13.75
CA SER A 148 12.28 -6.02 15.16
C SER A 148 10.80 -6.03 15.50
N SER A 149 10.48 -6.39 16.76
CA SER A 149 9.10 -6.36 17.23
C SER A 149 9.01 -5.94 18.68
N PHE A 150 7.89 -5.32 19.04
CA PHE A 150 7.59 -4.96 20.41
C PHE A 150 6.09 -4.77 20.64
N ILE A 151 5.67 -4.82 21.90
CA ILE A 151 4.32 -4.42 22.32
C ILE A 151 4.43 -3.10 23.10
N ASN A 152 3.63 -2.11 22.69
CA ASN A 152 3.57 -0.84 23.43
C ASN A 152 2.54 -0.90 24.57
N LYS A 153 2.61 0.09 25.50
CA LYS A 153 1.70 0.22 26.64
C LYS A 153 0.22 0.41 26.27
N HIS A 154 -0.07 0.74 25.02
CA HIS A 154 -1.43 0.91 24.50
C HIS A 154 -1.99 -0.36 23.85
N GLY A 155 -1.34 -1.50 24.00
CA GLY A 155 -1.78 -2.78 23.46
C GLY A 155 -1.67 -2.87 21.93
N TRP A 156 -0.63 -2.28 21.35
CA TRP A 156 -0.27 -2.50 19.97
C TRP A 156 1.00 -3.33 19.89
N TYR A 157 0.94 -4.43 19.17
CA TYR A 157 2.11 -5.18 18.74
C TYR A 157 2.58 -4.63 17.40
N TYR A 158 3.84 -4.29 17.31
CA TYR A 158 4.50 -3.82 16.09
C TYR A 158 5.51 -4.85 15.62
N ILE A 159 5.57 -5.06 14.31
CA ILE A 159 6.71 -5.68 13.64
C ILE A 159 7.21 -4.74 12.57
N THR A 160 8.51 -4.52 12.55
CA THR A 160 9.19 -3.58 11.66
C THR A 160 10.26 -4.34 10.89
N VAL A 161 10.28 -4.20 9.57
CA VAL A 161 11.23 -4.86 8.68
C VAL A 161 11.96 -3.79 7.87
N ALA A 162 13.24 -3.61 8.15
CA ALA A 162 14.11 -2.72 7.38
C ALA A 162 14.42 -3.33 6.00
N ASP A 163 14.70 -2.49 5.01
CA ASP A 163 14.96 -2.86 3.61
C ASP A 163 13.82 -3.71 3.01
N ALA A 164 12.58 -3.37 3.37
CA ALA A 164 11.37 -4.04 2.93
C ALA A 164 10.30 -3.05 2.47
N VAL A 165 9.52 -3.49 1.48
CA VAL A 165 8.36 -2.75 1.00
C VAL A 165 7.09 -3.54 1.30
N VAL A 166 6.11 -2.90 1.94
CA VAL A 166 4.84 -3.51 2.32
C VAL A 166 3.70 -3.10 1.40
N ASP A 167 2.89 -4.07 0.97
CA ASP A 167 1.61 -3.79 0.32
C ASP A 167 0.56 -3.41 1.37
N THR A 168 0.53 -2.13 1.72
CA THR A 168 -0.40 -1.60 2.73
C THR A 168 -1.86 -1.85 2.36
N SER A 169 -2.18 -1.93 1.06
CA SER A 169 -3.55 -2.17 0.61
C SER A 169 -4.00 -3.59 0.94
N MET A 170 -3.13 -4.57 0.76
CA MET A 170 -3.42 -5.97 1.06
C MET A 170 -3.38 -6.25 2.56
N ILE A 171 -2.40 -5.69 3.27
CA ILE A 171 -2.26 -5.91 4.72
C ILE A 171 -3.43 -5.29 5.50
N ASN A 172 -3.82 -4.06 5.18
CA ASN A 172 -4.89 -3.35 5.90
C ASN A 172 -6.30 -3.92 5.65
N THR A 173 -6.47 -4.78 4.64
CA THR A 173 -7.72 -5.54 4.41
C THR A 173 -7.75 -6.89 5.13
N GLY A 174 -6.71 -7.24 5.86
CA GLY A 174 -6.63 -8.48 6.63
C GLY A 174 -7.77 -8.57 7.65
N LEU A 175 -8.34 -9.77 7.78
CA LEU A 175 -9.43 -10.03 8.73
C LEU A 175 -8.87 -10.14 10.15
N SER A 176 -9.44 -9.37 11.06
CA SER A 176 -9.17 -9.48 12.51
C SER A 176 -9.67 -10.82 13.04
N ARG A 177 -8.81 -11.56 13.73
CA ARG A 177 -9.13 -12.87 14.34
C ARG A 177 -8.35 -13.06 15.65
N GLY A 178 -8.84 -13.98 16.49
CA GLY A 178 -8.22 -14.26 17.78
C GLY A 178 -8.17 -13.01 18.64
N ILE A 179 -6.99 -12.69 19.17
CA ILE A 179 -6.80 -11.49 20.00
C ILE A 179 -6.51 -10.21 19.18
N VAL A 180 -6.39 -10.30 17.85
CA VAL A 180 -6.15 -9.15 16.98
C VAL A 180 -7.48 -8.46 16.66
N ASN A 181 -7.59 -7.18 17.01
CA ASN A 181 -8.78 -6.36 16.80
C ASN A 181 -8.67 -5.44 15.57
N LYS A 182 -7.46 -4.96 15.26
CA LYS A 182 -7.20 -4.04 14.13
C LYS A 182 -5.82 -4.31 13.56
N ILE A 183 -5.69 -4.11 12.27
CA ILE A 183 -4.42 -4.22 11.54
C ILE A 183 -4.17 -2.89 10.85
N GLU A 184 -2.97 -2.38 10.99
CA GLU A 184 -2.49 -1.19 10.29
C GLU A 184 -1.10 -1.49 9.73
N SER A 185 -0.79 -0.95 8.56
CA SER A 185 0.54 -1.02 8.00
C SER A 185 0.94 0.29 7.36
N ASP A 186 2.21 0.61 7.49
CA ASP A 186 2.83 1.82 6.95
C ASP A 186 4.17 1.52 6.29
N GLN A 187 4.48 2.30 5.25
CA GLN A 187 5.79 2.35 4.64
C GLN A 187 6.51 3.62 5.11
N ILE A 188 7.59 3.46 5.86
CA ILE A 188 8.38 4.58 6.42
C ILE A 188 9.75 4.56 5.76
N GLY A 189 9.91 5.32 4.66
CA GLY A 189 11.12 5.25 3.84
C GLY A 189 11.32 3.84 3.27
N GLU A 190 12.45 3.21 3.57
CA GLU A 190 12.78 1.84 3.16
C GLU A 190 12.38 0.79 4.21
N THR A 191 11.56 1.16 5.18
CA THR A 191 11.15 0.30 6.28
C THR A 191 9.65 0.03 6.23
N ALA A 192 9.27 -1.24 6.24
CA ALA A 192 7.90 -1.69 6.38
C ALA A 192 7.54 -1.85 7.87
N GLN A 193 6.40 -1.33 8.28
CA GLN A 193 5.86 -1.55 9.62
C GLN A 193 4.45 -2.12 9.53
N VAL A 194 4.17 -3.18 10.30
CA VAL A 194 2.82 -3.72 10.48
C VAL A 194 2.48 -3.70 11.96
N ALA A 195 1.31 -3.17 12.28
CA ALA A 195 0.84 -2.98 13.64
C ALA A 195 -0.49 -3.74 13.86
N PHE A 196 -0.59 -4.39 15.01
CA PHE A 196 -1.74 -5.17 15.42
C PHE A 196 -2.28 -4.65 16.74
N LYS A 197 -3.51 -4.14 16.75
CA LYS A 197 -4.21 -3.79 17.98
C LYS A 197 -4.66 -5.07 18.68
N ILE A 198 -4.19 -5.27 19.92
CA ILE A 198 -4.46 -6.47 20.71
C ILE A 198 -5.59 -6.17 21.71
N ARG A 199 -6.57 -7.07 21.84
CA ARG A 199 -7.70 -6.95 22.77
C ARG A 199 -7.56 -7.73 24.08
N SER A 200 -6.48 -8.51 24.21
CA SER A 200 -6.23 -9.35 25.39
C SER A 200 -4.78 -9.20 25.86
N GLU A 201 -4.53 -9.55 27.11
CA GLU A 201 -3.17 -9.61 27.64
C GLU A 201 -2.34 -10.65 26.89
N VAL A 202 -1.12 -10.27 26.52
CA VAL A 202 -0.12 -11.16 25.89
C VAL A 202 0.95 -11.43 26.91
N ILE A 203 1.11 -12.70 27.30
CA ILE A 203 2.12 -13.15 28.26
C ILE A 203 3.50 -13.33 27.64
N SER A 204 3.54 -13.67 26.35
CA SER A 204 4.78 -13.73 25.57
C SER A 204 4.48 -13.57 24.09
N HIS A 205 5.44 -13.03 23.37
CA HIS A 205 5.42 -12.96 21.92
C HIS A 205 6.77 -13.35 21.36
N ASP A 206 6.73 -13.91 20.17
CA ASP A 206 7.92 -14.31 19.43
C ASP A 206 7.65 -14.22 17.93
N TRP A 207 8.71 -14.18 17.13
CA TRP A 207 8.63 -14.28 15.69
C TRP A 207 9.79 -15.09 15.13
N TYR A 208 9.55 -15.73 14.01
CA TYR A 208 10.57 -16.42 13.24
C TYR A 208 10.23 -16.36 11.75
N GLN A 209 11.21 -16.64 10.90
CA GLN A 209 11.03 -16.74 9.47
C GLN A 209 10.94 -18.19 9.03
N ASN A 210 10.01 -18.45 8.09
CA ASN A 210 9.97 -19.67 7.30
C ASN A 210 10.39 -19.32 5.86
N THR A 211 11.09 -20.23 5.19
CA THR A 211 11.59 -20.01 3.82
C THR A 211 10.82 -20.80 2.76
N ASP A 212 9.98 -21.75 3.17
CA ASP A 212 9.11 -22.53 2.27
C ASP A 212 7.77 -22.84 2.97
N PRO A 213 6.70 -22.09 2.72
CA PRO A 213 6.68 -20.79 2.00
C PRO A 213 7.44 -19.68 2.75
N ASN A 214 7.88 -18.64 2.02
CA ASN A 214 8.49 -17.47 2.67
C ASN A 214 7.46 -16.70 3.50
N GLU A 215 7.63 -16.72 4.82
CA GLU A 215 6.74 -16.05 5.77
C GLU A 215 7.51 -15.52 6.98
N ILE A 216 7.01 -14.43 7.57
CA ILE A 216 7.33 -14.07 8.95
C ILE A 216 6.16 -14.53 9.79
N ILE A 217 6.42 -15.43 10.74
CA ILE A 217 5.41 -16.03 11.61
C ILE A 217 5.56 -15.43 13.00
N ILE A 218 4.48 -14.83 13.48
CA ILE A 218 4.39 -14.18 14.78
C ILE A 218 3.48 -15.01 15.66
N THR A 219 3.91 -15.30 16.87
CA THR A 219 3.13 -16.01 17.89
C THR A 219 2.87 -15.08 19.05
N LEU A 220 1.59 -14.84 19.35
CA LEU A 220 1.15 -14.07 20.52
C LEU A 220 0.46 -15.04 21.47
N ARG A 221 1.04 -15.29 22.65
CA ARG A 221 0.50 -16.22 23.65
C ARG A 221 -0.33 -15.47 24.70
N THR A 222 -1.47 -16.07 25.07
CA THR A 222 -2.37 -15.55 26.09
C THR A 222 -2.48 -16.54 27.25
N PRO A 223 -2.90 -16.11 28.44
CA PRO A 223 -3.20 -17.05 29.53
C PRO A 223 -4.26 -18.07 29.12
N LEU A 224 -4.07 -19.33 29.49
CA LEU A 224 -5.09 -20.38 29.30
C LEU A 224 -6.36 -20.00 30.09
N GLY A 225 -7.52 -20.06 29.45
CA GLY A 225 -8.82 -19.75 30.07
C GLY A 225 -9.47 -18.42 29.65
N LYS A 226 -8.72 -17.44 29.13
CA LYS A 226 -9.33 -16.19 28.66
C LYS A 226 -9.83 -16.25 27.20
N VAL A 227 -9.48 -17.29 26.46
CA VAL A 227 -9.93 -17.50 25.06
C VAL A 227 -11.29 -18.19 24.99
N GLU A 228 -11.61 -19.06 25.95
CA GLU A 228 -12.90 -19.75 26.01
C GLU A 228 -14.05 -18.79 26.31
N ASP A 229 -13.84 -17.76 27.14
CA ASP A 229 -14.86 -16.74 27.46
C ASP A 229 -15.24 -15.93 26.22
N HIS A 230 -14.30 -15.60 25.34
CA HIS A 230 -14.59 -14.85 24.11
C HIS A 230 -15.25 -15.70 22.99
N ILE A 231 -15.05 -17.01 22.98
CA ILE A 231 -15.76 -17.91 22.04
C ILE A 231 -17.23 -18.05 22.46
N ASN A 232 -17.50 -18.03 23.75
CA ASN A 232 -18.86 -18.08 24.28
C ASN A 232 -19.60 -16.77 24.03
N ASP A 233 -18.98 -15.60 24.20
CA ASP A 233 -19.57 -14.30 23.87
C ASP A 233 -19.97 -14.17 22.39
N ILE A 234 -19.24 -14.82 21.47
CA ILE A 234 -19.59 -14.85 20.05
C ILE A 234 -20.75 -15.81 19.79
N LYS A 235 -20.84 -16.93 20.49
CA LYS A 235 -21.96 -17.88 20.34
C LYS A 235 -23.27 -17.31 20.87
N ASP A 236 -23.24 -16.52 21.94
CA ASP A 236 -24.42 -15.91 22.53
C ASP A 236 -24.97 -14.73 21.71
N GLN A 237 -24.20 -14.18 20.76
CA GLN A 237 -24.66 -13.18 19.79
C GLN A 237 -25.34 -13.78 18.54
N TRP A 238 -25.35 -15.09 18.39
CA TRP A 238 -25.93 -15.80 17.24
C TRP A 238 -27.12 -16.71 17.60
N ASN A 239 -27.60 -16.66 18.84
CA ASN A 239 -28.87 -17.23 19.32
C ASN A 239 -29.84 -16.10 19.70
#